data_fcf541c8b96d14f08c99224524f14447
#
_entry.id   fcf541c8b96d14f08c99224524f14447
#
_cell.length_a   1.000
_cell.length_b   1.000
_cell.length_c   1.000
_cell.angle_alpha   90.00
_cell.angle_beta   90.00
_cell.angle_gamma   90.00
#
_symmetry.space_group_name_H-M   'P 1'
#
loop_
_entity.id
_entity.type
_entity.pdbx_description
1 polymer ?
#
loop_
_entity_poly.entity_id
_entity_poly.type
_entity_poly.pdbx_seq_one_letter_code
_entity_poly.pdbx_strand_id
1 'polypeptide(L)'
;MTISRFYRILLALCGLVGVSIQIHDDGWGMLLYYTVLSNILVFSSLIFFIIYDFKKGDATTNTKLLRYKGGVTMAILITGVIYHILLAPITEPEKFWTLRNFLVHYIVPWGLVLDTLIFDAKKAFRLREPLYWSLFPLSYFAFAL
;
A
#
# COMPACT_ATOMS: atom_id res chain seq x y z
N MET A 1 -5.54 -22.68 4.24
CA MET A 1 -5.16 -21.26 3.98
C MET A 1 -6.36 -20.57 3.34
N THR A 2 -6.83 -19.43 3.86
CA THR A 2 -7.97 -18.69 3.27
C THR A 2 -7.53 -17.94 2.00
N ILE A 3 -8.48 -17.69 1.09
CA ILE A 3 -8.21 -16.92 -0.15
C ILE A 3 -7.64 -15.54 0.16
N SER A 4 -8.20 -14.86 1.17
CA SER A 4 -7.70 -13.53 1.61
C SER A 4 -6.23 -13.57 2.05
N ARG A 5 -5.83 -14.60 2.79
CA ARG A 5 -4.46 -14.79 3.26
C ARG A 5 -3.50 -15.05 2.11
N PHE A 6 -3.88 -15.91 1.17
CA PHE A 6 -3.08 -16.16 -0.03
C PHE A 6 -2.89 -14.89 -0.86
N TYR A 7 -3.96 -14.14 -1.10
CA TYR A 7 -3.92 -12.87 -1.81
C TYR A 7 -2.97 -11.87 -1.14
N ARG A 8 -3.06 -11.72 0.19
CA ARG A 8 -2.20 -10.82 0.98
C ARG A 8 -0.72 -11.21 0.92
N ILE A 9 -0.41 -12.50 0.91
CA ILE A 9 0.97 -13.00 0.73
C ILE A 9 1.51 -12.55 -0.63
N LEU A 10 0.77 -12.78 -1.72
CA LEU A 10 1.18 -12.37 -3.06
C LEU A 10 1.37 -10.86 -3.15
N LEU A 11 0.44 -10.08 -2.60
CA LEU A 11 0.53 -8.62 -2.63
C LEU A 11 1.70 -8.08 -1.80
N ALA A 12 1.98 -8.67 -0.65
CA ALA A 12 3.14 -8.33 0.16
C ALA A 12 4.46 -8.61 -0.57
N LEU A 13 4.55 -9.74 -1.27
CA LEU A 13 5.70 -10.07 -2.12
C LEU A 13 5.86 -9.07 -3.27
N CYS A 14 4.78 -8.67 -3.93
CA CYS A 14 4.81 -7.64 -4.97
C CYS A 14 5.38 -6.31 -4.44
N GLY A 15 4.94 -5.87 -3.26
CA GLY A 15 5.43 -4.65 -2.62
C GLY A 15 6.91 -4.74 -2.24
N LEU A 16 7.30 -5.86 -1.63
CA LEU A 16 8.70 -6.11 -1.25
C LEU A 16 9.62 -6.12 -2.48
N VAL A 17 9.25 -6.86 -3.53
CA VAL A 17 10.04 -6.96 -4.77
C VAL A 17 10.12 -5.59 -5.46
N GLY A 18 9.00 -4.86 -5.59
CA GLY A 18 8.97 -3.55 -6.24
C GLY A 18 9.88 -2.53 -5.54
N VAL A 19 9.80 -2.45 -4.20
CA VAL A 19 10.66 -1.57 -3.40
C VAL A 19 12.13 -2.01 -3.47
N SER A 20 12.40 -3.30 -3.43
CA SER A 20 13.78 -3.83 -3.50
C SER A 20 14.44 -3.49 -4.83
N ILE A 21 13.74 -3.66 -5.95
CA ILE A 21 14.25 -3.26 -7.28
C ILE A 21 14.50 -1.75 -7.31
N GLN A 22 13.59 -0.95 -6.77
CA GLN A 22 13.70 0.51 -6.78
C GLN A 22 14.91 1.00 -5.98
N ILE A 23 15.16 0.42 -4.81
CA ILE A 23 16.34 0.77 -3.99
C ILE A 23 17.63 0.28 -4.67
N HIS A 24 17.61 -0.90 -5.28
CA HIS A 24 18.75 -1.45 -6.00
C HIS A 24 19.17 -0.55 -7.17
N ASP A 25 18.21 -0.09 -7.98
CA ASP A 25 18.47 0.66 -9.20
C ASP A 25 18.78 2.14 -8.93
N ASP A 26 18.05 2.78 -8.02
CA ASP A 26 18.09 4.23 -7.78
C ASP A 26 18.75 4.61 -6.44
N GLY A 27 19.12 3.61 -5.62
CA GLY A 27 19.85 3.79 -4.35
C GLY A 27 18.96 4.08 -3.15
N TRP A 28 19.59 4.14 -1.97
CA TRP A 28 18.92 4.32 -0.66
C TRP A 28 18.19 5.66 -0.51
N GLY A 29 18.53 6.66 -1.31
CA GLY A 29 17.79 7.95 -1.33
C GLY A 29 16.31 7.79 -1.65
N MET A 30 15.92 6.68 -2.29
CA MET A 30 14.52 6.37 -2.59
C MET A 30 13.65 6.19 -1.34
N LEU A 31 14.24 5.92 -0.18
CA LEU A 31 13.51 5.87 1.10
C LEU A 31 12.90 7.22 1.51
N LEU A 32 13.30 8.32 0.88
CA LEU A 32 12.70 9.64 1.09
C LEU A 32 11.43 9.88 0.25
N TYR A 33 11.14 9.00 -0.71
CA TYR A 33 10.01 9.18 -1.60
C TYR A 33 8.72 8.56 -1.03
N TYR A 34 7.61 9.29 -1.16
CA TYR A 34 6.29 8.86 -0.69
C TYR A 34 5.88 7.49 -1.24
N THR A 35 6.15 7.24 -2.53
CA THR A 35 5.88 5.95 -3.18
C THR A 35 6.55 4.79 -2.44
N VAL A 36 7.82 4.92 -2.11
CA VAL A 36 8.57 3.87 -1.42
C VAL A 36 8.07 3.69 0.00
N LEU A 37 7.89 4.78 0.75
CA LEU A 37 7.38 4.74 2.12
C LEU A 37 5.98 4.14 2.21
N SER A 38 5.07 4.50 1.31
CA SER A 38 3.71 3.95 1.29
C SER A 38 3.71 2.47 0.90
N ASN A 39 4.54 2.02 -0.02
CA ASN A 39 4.71 0.60 -0.36
C ASN A 39 5.30 -0.21 0.81
N ILE A 40 6.31 0.34 1.52
CA ILE A 40 6.85 -0.29 2.74
C ILE A 40 5.75 -0.42 3.80
N LEU A 41 4.96 0.62 4.00
CA LEU A 41 3.84 0.58 4.93
C LEU A 41 2.84 -0.52 4.56
N VAL A 42 2.54 -0.71 3.26
CA VAL A 42 1.64 -1.77 2.78
C VAL A 42 2.19 -3.15 3.07
N PHE A 43 3.38 -3.50 2.57
CA PHE A 43 3.86 -4.87 2.75
C PHE A 43 4.13 -5.22 4.21
N SER A 44 4.62 -4.28 5.02
CA SER A 44 4.80 -4.46 6.46
C SER A 44 3.46 -4.71 7.17
N SER A 45 2.42 -3.94 6.82
CA SER A 45 1.07 -4.14 7.34
C SER A 45 0.46 -5.46 6.92
N LEU A 46 0.65 -5.88 5.67
CA LEU A 46 0.15 -7.17 5.19
C LEU A 46 0.84 -8.34 5.90
N ILE A 47 2.16 -8.27 6.11
CA ILE A 47 2.89 -9.26 6.91
C ILE A 47 2.32 -9.33 8.33
N PHE A 48 2.07 -8.18 8.95
CA PHE A 48 1.46 -8.13 10.28
C PHE A 48 0.07 -8.78 10.30
N PHE A 49 -0.80 -8.50 9.31
CA PHE A 49 -2.12 -9.14 9.21
C PHE A 49 -2.03 -10.65 9.00
N ILE A 50 -1.10 -11.11 8.18
CA ILE A 50 -0.86 -12.54 7.96
C ILE A 50 -0.45 -13.22 9.27
N ILE A 51 0.48 -12.62 10.02
CA ILE A 51 0.90 -13.13 11.33
C ILE A 51 -0.26 -13.13 12.34
N TYR A 52 -1.08 -12.07 12.32
CA TYR A 52 -2.26 -11.99 13.17
C TYR A 52 -3.26 -13.11 12.86
N ASP A 53 -3.53 -13.36 11.57
CA ASP A 53 -4.43 -14.43 11.12
C ASP A 53 -3.97 -15.82 11.59
N PHE A 54 -2.65 -16.05 11.68
CA PHE A 54 -2.11 -17.31 12.19
C PHE A 54 -2.18 -17.44 13.71
N LYS A 55 -2.06 -16.33 14.45
CA LYS A 55 -1.91 -16.37 15.92
C LYS A 55 -3.20 -16.09 16.68
N LYS A 56 -4.06 -15.23 16.15
CA LYS A 56 -5.19 -14.64 16.90
C LYS A 56 -6.53 -14.77 16.18
N GLY A 57 -6.57 -15.25 14.95
CA GLY A 57 -7.79 -15.41 14.16
C GLY A 57 -7.91 -14.38 13.04
N ASP A 58 -9.08 -14.32 12.42
CA ASP A 58 -9.30 -13.60 11.17
C ASP A 58 -9.21 -12.07 11.31
N ALA A 59 -8.19 -11.47 10.73
CA ALA A 59 -8.00 -10.03 10.69
C ALA A 59 -9.08 -9.30 9.90
N THR A 60 -9.78 -9.97 8.96
CA THR A 60 -10.83 -9.36 8.12
C THR A 60 -12.07 -8.95 8.93
N THR A 61 -12.21 -9.43 10.15
CA THR A 61 -13.33 -9.12 11.06
C THR A 61 -12.94 -8.20 12.21
N ASN A 62 -11.65 -7.98 12.44
CA ASN A 62 -11.18 -7.15 13.55
C ASN A 62 -11.29 -5.65 13.20
N THR A 63 -12.28 -4.99 13.78
CA THR A 63 -12.59 -3.58 13.49
C THR A 63 -11.42 -2.62 13.71
N LYS A 64 -10.58 -2.83 14.73
CA LYS A 64 -9.42 -1.95 14.99
C LYS A 64 -8.37 -2.10 13.89
N LEU A 65 -8.08 -3.34 13.51
CA LEU A 65 -7.12 -3.63 12.43
C LEU A 65 -7.62 -3.12 11.09
N LEU A 66 -8.92 -3.28 10.81
CA LEU A 66 -9.52 -2.80 9.56
C LEU A 66 -9.46 -1.27 9.45
N ARG A 67 -9.66 -0.54 10.55
CA ARG A 67 -9.50 0.93 10.57
C ARG A 67 -8.06 1.35 10.28
N TYR A 68 -7.10 0.69 10.90
CA TYR A 68 -5.69 0.91 10.58
C TYR A 68 -5.39 0.62 9.10
N LYS A 69 -5.87 -0.53 8.60
CA LYS A 69 -5.73 -0.92 7.19
C LYS A 69 -6.36 0.10 6.24
N GLY A 70 -7.50 0.70 6.60
CA GLY A 70 -8.11 1.78 5.83
C GLY A 70 -7.17 2.97 5.62
N GLY A 71 -6.42 3.34 6.66
CA GLY A 71 -5.37 4.37 6.56
C GLY A 71 -4.23 3.97 5.62
N VAL A 72 -3.77 2.72 5.72
CA VAL A 72 -2.76 2.18 4.80
C VAL A 72 -3.26 2.16 3.35
N THR A 73 -4.53 1.76 3.15
CA THR A 73 -5.17 1.74 1.83
C THR A 73 -5.29 3.15 1.25
N MET A 74 -5.68 4.14 2.05
CA MET A 74 -5.74 5.54 1.61
C MET A 74 -4.35 6.06 1.24
N ALA A 75 -3.33 5.79 2.06
CA ALA A 75 -1.96 6.21 1.78
C ALA A 75 -1.45 5.68 0.44
N ILE A 76 -1.63 4.39 0.16
CA ILE A 76 -1.15 3.79 -1.09
C ILE A 76 -2.03 4.16 -2.29
N LEU A 77 -3.33 4.40 -2.09
CA LEU A 77 -4.22 4.88 -3.15
C LEU A 77 -3.78 6.25 -3.67
N ILE A 78 -3.35 7.16 -2.79
CA ILE A 78 -2.77 8.46 -3.16
C ILE A 78 -1.55 8.24 -4.06
N THR A 79 -0.67 7.29 -3.75
CA THR A 79 0.47 6.93 -4.62
C THR A 79 0.01 6.55 -6.01
N GLY A 80 -0.93 5.60 -6.14
CA GLY A 80 -1.43 5.13 -7.45
C GLY A 80 -2.12 6.23 -8.24
N VAL A 81 -2.99 7.02 -7.61
CA VAL A 81 -3.76 8.09 -8.26
C VAL A 81 -2.85 9.23 -8.72
N ILE A 82 -1.98 9.74 -7.82
CA ILE A 82 -1.05 10.84 -8.16
C ILE A 82 -0.09 10.39 -9.26
N TYR A 83 0.46 9.18 -9.15
CA TYR A 83 1.32 8.67 -10.21
C TYR A 83 0.59 8.63 -11.55
N HIS A 84 -0.59 8.02 -11.60
CA HIS A 84 -1.33 7.87 -12.86
C HIS A 84 -1.72 9.20 -13.51
N ILE A 85 -2.15 10.18 -12.71
CA ILE A 85 -2.65 11.46 -13.23
C ILE A 85 -1.50 12.43 -13.57
N LEU A 86 -0.49 12.51 -12.70
CA LEU A 86 0.53 13.56 -12.80
C LEU A 86 1.86 13.06 -13.36
N LEU A 87 2.30 11.84 -13.02
CA LEU A 87 3.62 11.36 -13.34
C LEU A 87 3.64 10.44 -14.57
N ALA A 88 2.67 9.55 -14.73
CA ALA A 88 2.62 8.63 -15.85
C ALA A 88 2.62 9.34 -17.23
N PRO A 89 1.90 10.46 -17.45
CA PRO A 89 1.91 11.17 -18.73
C PRO A 89 3.26 11.79 -19.11
N ILE A 90 4.12 12.05 -18.12
CA ILE A 90 5.45 12.66 -18.35
C ILE A 90 6.60 11.66 -18.16
N THR A 91 6.29 10.41 -17.82
CA THR A 91 7.29 9.36 -17.65
C THR A 91 7.72 8.83 -19.01
N GLU A 92 9.02 8.74 -19.24
CA GLU A 92 9.60 8.14 -20.45
C GLU A 92 9.10 6.71 -20.65
N PRO A 93 8.74 6.29 -21.88
CA PRO A 93 8.18 4.95 -22.16
C PRO A 93 9.06 3.80 -21.62
N GLU A 94 10.38 3.93 -21.71
CA GLU A 94 11.33 2.94 -21.22
C GLU A 94 11.23 2.74 -19.69
N LYS A 95 11.00 3.80 -18.94
CA LYS A 95 10.82 3.76 -17.48
C LYS A 95 9.39 3.36 -17.09
N PHE A 96 8.40 3.78 -17.90
CA PHE A 96 7.01 3.44 -17.66
C PHE A 96 6.77 1.93 -17.73
N TRP A 97 7.29 1.25 -18.77
CA TRP A 97 7.08 -0.18 -19.01
C TRP A 97 8.02 -1.10 -18.21
N THR A 98 8.46 -0.67 -17.03
CA THR A 98 9.29 -1.51 -16.15
C THR A 98 8.44 -2.27 -15.14
N LEU A 99 8.87 -3.49 -14.80
CA LEU A 99 8.23 -4.30 -13.76
C LEU A 99 8.12 -3.51 -12.44
N ARG A 100 9.19 -2.85 -12.03
CA ARG A 100 9.25 -2.00 -10.85
C ARG A 100 8.12 -0.98 -10.84
N ASN A 101 7.96 -0.23 -11.92
CA ASN A 101 6.95 0.82 -12.03
C ASN A 101 5.54 0.27 -11.86
N PHE A 102 5.23 -0.85 -12.50
CA PHE A 102 3.92 -1.50 -12.37
C PHE A 102 3.68 -2.03 -10.95
N LEU A 103 4.68 -2.62 -10.31
CA LEU A 103 4.52 -3.14 -8.95
C LEU A 103 4.17 -2.03 -7.96
N VAL A 104 4.93 -0.93 -7.92
CA VAL A 104 4.80 0.09 -6.87
C VAL A 104 3.69 1.12 -7.13
N HIS A 105 3.29 1.33 -8.39
CA HIS A 105 2.29 2.35 -8.74
C HIS A 105 0.92 1.79 -9.15
N TYR A 106 0.84 0.51 -9.54
CA TYR A 106 -0.41 -0.10 -10.00
C TYR A 106 -0.77 -1.35 -9.20
N ILE A 107 0.06 -2.38 -9.20
CA ILE A 107 -0.31 -3.68 -8.62
C ILE A 107 -0.53 -3.56 -7.12
N VAL A 108 0.39 -2.95 -6.38
CA VAL A 108 0.26 -2.82 -4.91
C VAL A 108 -0.85 -1.84 -4.53
N PRO A 109 -0.94 -0.60 -5.10
CA PRO A 109 -2.02 0.31 -4.78
C PRO A 109 -3.41 -0.26 -5.05
N TRP A 110 -3.68 -0.68 -6.27
CA TRP A 110 -4.98 -1.19 -6.64
C TRP A 110 -5.25 -2.57 -6.02
N GLY A 111 -4.23 -3.39 -5.83
CA GLY A 111 -4.33 -4.66 -5.14
C GLY A 111 -4.79 -4.51 -3.70
N LEU A 112 -4.29 -3.53 -2.94
CA LEU A 112 -4.74 -3.30 -1.56
C LEU A 112 -6.15 -2.71 -1.49
N VAL A 113 -6.53 -1.85 -2.45
CA VAL A 113 -7.92 -1.39 -2.59
C VAL A 113 -8.85 -2.57 -2.81
N LEU A 114 -8.51 -3.48 -3.73
CA LEU A 114 -9.30 -4.68 -4.00
C LEU A 114 -9.38 -5.60 -2.77
N ASP A 115 -8.26 -5.82 -2.06
CA ASP A 115 -8.26 -6.60 -0.81
C ASP A 115 -9.25 -6.01 0.22
N THR A 116 -9.24 -4.69 0.37
CA THR A 116 -10.15 -3.99 1.29
C THR A 116 -11.62 -4.08 0.84
N LEU A 117 -11.87 -3.98 -0.47
CA LEU A 117 -13.23 -4.04 -1.01
C LEU A 117 -13.82 -5.46 -1.00
N ILE A 118 -12.99 -6.48 -1.18
CA ILE A 118 -13.47 -7.87 -1.33
C ILE A 118 -13.56 -8.58 0.02
N PHE A 119 -12.51 -8.44 0.87
CA PHE A 119 -12.37 -9.30 2.05
C PHE A 119 -12.76 -8.63 3.36
N ASP A 120 -12.69 -7.30 3.47
CA ASP A 120 -12.88 -6.62 4.76
C ASP A 120 -14.36 -6.41 5.11
N ALA A 121 -14.69 -6.50 6.40
CA ALA A 121 -16.03 -6.24 6.92
C ALA A 121 -16.42 -4.76 6.73
N LYS A 122 -17.47 -4.48 5.93
CA LYS A 122 -17.89 -3.12 5.55
C LYS A 122 -18.31 -2.24 6.72
N LYS A 123 -18.82 -2.81 7.80
CA LYS A 123 -19.27 -2.07 8.99
C LYS A 123 -18.13 -1.59 9.90
N ALA A 124 -16.87 -1.90 9.55
CA ALA A 124 -15.72 -1.53 10.37
C ALA A 124 -15.39 -0.03 10.34
N PHE A 125 -15.71 0.65 9.24
CA PHE A 125 -15.30 2.03 8.97
C PHE A 125 -16.28 3.08 9.53
N ARG A 126 -15.74 4.21 10.01
CA ARG A 126 -16.49 5.37 10.51
C ARG A 126 -16.19 6.59 9.65
N LEU A 127 -17.15 7.51 9.52
CA LEU A 127 -17.01 8.74 8.70
C LEU A 127 -15.85 9.66 9.14
N ARG A 128 -15.40 9.57 10.38
CA ARG A 128 -14.29 10.39 10.90
C ARG A 128 -12.90 9.83 10.59
N GLU A 129 -12.80 8.58 10.17
CA GLU A 129 -11.51 7.92 9.97
C GLU A 129 -10.67 8.48 8.82
N PRO A 130 -11.24 8.94 7.69
CA PRO A 130 -10.45 9.62 6.66
C PRO A 130 -9.62 10.79 7.17
N LEU A 131 -10.08 11.52 8.21
CA LEU A 131 -9.32 12.59 8.85
C LEU A 131 -8.05 12.07 9.54
N TYR A 132 -8.14 10.91 10.21
CA TYR A 132 -6.96 10.27 10.82
C TYR A 132 -6.04 9.65 9.78
N TRP A 133 -6.61 9.09 8.72
CA TRP A 133 -5.86 8.48 7.63
C TRP A 133 -5.06 9.50 6.81
N SER A 134 -5.53 10.76 6.75
CA SER A 134 -4.80 11.83 6.08
C SER A 134 -3.53 12.27 6.83
N LEU A 135 -3.34 11.88 8.08
CA LEU A 135 -2.16 12.25 8.86
C LEU A 135 -0.86 11.76 8.21
N PHE A 136 -0.83 10.55 7.67
CA PHE A 136 0.38 10.02 7.04
C PHE A 136 0.79 10.84 5.80
N PRO A 137 -0.05 11.04 4.78
CA PRO A 137 0.31 11.87 3.64
C PRO A 137 0.60 13.33 4.03
N LEU A 138 -0.16 13.92 4.96
CA LEU A 138 0.09 15.29 5.43
C LEU A 138 1.43 15.42 6.17
N SER A 139 1.77 14.45 7.02
CA SER A 139 3.07 14.41 7.70
C SER A 139 4.22 14.29 6.69
N TYR A 140 4.04 13.48 5.64
CA TYR A 140 5.03 13.38 4.58
C TYR A 140 5.20 14.72 3.84
N PHE A 141 4.11 15.38 3.46
CA PHE A 141 4.20 16.68 2.79
C PHE A 141 4.90 17.73 3.67
N ALA A 142 4.62 17.76 4.97
CA ALA A 142 5.31 18.65 5.90
C ALA A 142 6.82 18.33 6.04
N PHE A 143 7.20 17.07 5.88
CA PHE A 143 8.60 16.63 5.89
C PHE A 143 9.31 16.93 4.58
N ALA A 144 8.62 16.85 3.44
CA ALA A 144 9.18 16.98 2.10
C ALA A 144 9.31 18.45 1.63
N LEU A 145 8.63 19.40 2.31
CA LEU A 145 8.72 20.85 2.07
C LEU A 145 9.86 21.48 2.85
#